data_83d0bebe111abf371ba09a86b0ca4871
#
_entry.id   83d0bebe111abf371ba09a86b0ca4871
#
_cell.length_a   1.000
_cell.length_b   1.000
_cell.length_c   1.000
_cell.angle_alpha   90.00
_cell.angle_beta   90.00
_cell.angle_gamma   90.00
#
_symmetry.space_group_name_H-M   'P 1'
#
loop_
_entity.id
_entity.type
_entity.pdbx_description
1 polymer ?
#
loop_
_entity_poly.entity_id
_entity_poly.type
_entity_poly.pdbx_seq_one_letter_code
_entity_poly.pdbx_strand_id
1 'polypeptide(L)'
;MKNIFGKAILLATALLFSITGTSCSNDDNTTPEKEKTYDMSGFAKGADVSWLTEMEKDGVKFYNQNGKATECMKLLREEGTNSIRLRVWVNPEGGWCGKDDVIAKAWRAQQLGFRLMIDFHYSDTWADPGNQKVPAAWQGYTAEQMKQAVADHTKDVLTALKDRGVTNVKWVQVGNETRDGMLWNSDEAVTGQVSKNAANFAAYINAGYDAVKEVYPKAKVIVHVDKGQDLGGLTWLYDKLKDNGGKWDVIGLSLYPEDDNWQSYAESCLSNIQTLS
;
A
#
# COMPACT_ATOMS: atom_id res chain seq x y z
N MET A 1 -28.05 31.41 51.83
CA MET A 1 -28.20 32.84 51.48
C MET A 1 -27.64 33.05 50.08
N LYS A 2 -28.58 33.41 49.19
CA LYS A 2 -28.48 34.26 47.97
C LYS A 2 -27.25 34.12 47.06
N ASN A 3 -27.47 33.45 45.94
CA ASN A 3 -27.53 33.96 44.54
C ASN A 3 -26.68 35.19 44.21
N ILE A 4 -25.91 35.16 43.10
CA ILE A 4 -26.14 36.08 41.97
C ILE A 4 -25.39 35.49 40.72
N PHE A 5 -26.17 35.32 39.66
CA PHE A 5 -25.75 35.06 38.25
C PHE A 5 -25.10 36.31 37.64
N GLY A 6 -24.05 36.16 36.90
CA GLY A 6 -23.49 37.17 35.99
C GLY A 6 -23.31 36.62 34.60
N LYS A 7 -24.27 36.95 33.71
CA LYS A 7 -24.14 36.72 32.24
C LYS A 7 -23.19 37.77 31.67
N ALA A 8 -22.11 37.33 31.05
CA ALA A 8 -21.29 38.19 30.20
C ALA A 8 -21.79 38.09 28.76
N ILE A 9 -22.32 39.19 28.25
CA ILE A 9 -22.66 39.39 26.83
C ILE A 9 -21.42 39.93 26.16
N LEU A 10 -20.89 39.17 25.17
CA LEU A 10 -19.82 39.66 24.29
C LEU A 10 -20.45 40.42 23.12
N LEU A 11 -20.26 41.74 23.12
CA LEU A 11 -20.56 42.61 21.97
C LEU A 11 -19.41 42.50 20.98
N ALA A 12 -19.67 42.01 19.78
CA ALA A 12 -18.74 42.09 18.65
C ALA A 12 -18.91 43.45 17.97
N THR A 13 -17.95 44.34 18.13
CA THR A 13 -17.86 45.60 17.39
C THR A 13 -17.14 45.37 16.07
N ALA A 14 -17.89 45.49 14.96
CA ALA A 14 -17.32 45.53 13.61
C ALA A 14 -16.73 46.92 13.38
N LEU A 15 -15.40 47.01 13.22
CA LEU A 15 -14.74 48.22 12.72
C LEU A 15 -14.72 48.14 11.21
N LEU A 16 -15.52 49.01 10.58
CA LEU A 16 -15.36 49.35 9.14
C LEU A 16 -14.16 50.30 8.97
N PHE A 17 -13.08 49.82 8.38
CA PHE A 17 -12.03 50.66 7.85
C PHE A 17 -12.31 50.92 6.38
N SER A 18 -12.75 52.16 6.08
CA SER A 18 -12.78 52.69 4.70
C SER A 18 -11.38 53.15 4.34
N ILE A 19 -10.71 52.38 3.47
CA ILE A 19 -9.45 52.82 2.85
C ILE A 19 -9.79 53.29 1.43
N THR A 20 -9.77 54.60 1.23
CA THR A 20 -9.68 55.20 -0.09
C THR A 20 -8.22 55.10 -0.54
N GLY A 21 -7.93 54.11 -1.38
CA GLY A 21 -6.62 53.89 -1.97
C GLY A 21 -6.68 54.12 -3.48
N THR A 22 -5.89 55.06 -3.93
CA THR A 22 -5.58 55.42 -5.29
C THR A 22 -5.33 54.23 -6.20
N SER A 23 -6.04 54.24 -7.33
CA SER A 23 -5.83 53.36 -8.47
C SER A 23 -4.40 53.49 -9.03
N CYS A 24 -3.63 52.35 -8.94
CA CYS A 24 -2.55 52.10 -9.89
C CYS A 24 -2.99 50.86 -10.67
N SER A 25 -3.25 51.06 -11.95
CA SER A 25 -3.51 50.03 -12.94
C SER A 25 -2.28 49.19 -13.13
N ASN A 26 -2.28 47.97 -12.59
CA ASN A 26 -1.50 46.86 -13.11
C ASN A 26 -2.51 45.83 -13.61
N ASP A 27 -2.57 45.68 -14.92
CA ASP A 27 -3.27 44.59 -15.59
C ASP A 27 -2.55 43.25 -15.31
N ASP A 28 -2.72 42.70 -14.10
CA ASP A 28 -2.46 41.30 -13.84
C ASP A 28 -3.80 40.53 -13.97
N ASN A 29 -4.18 40.33 -15.22
CA ASN A 29 -5.31 39.50 -15.61
C ASN A 29 -4.88 38.02 -15.54
N THR A 30 -4.38 37.57 -14.38
CA THR A 30 -4.21 36.16 -14.09
C THR A 30 -5.59 35.61 -13.75
N THR A 31 -6.30 35.19 -14.80
CA THR A 31 -7.44 34.28 -14.62
C THR A 31 -6.95 33.10 -13.76
N PRO A 32 -7.59 32.79 -12.62
CA PRO A 32 -7.17 31.63 -11.80
C PRO A 32 -7.13 30.41 -12.70
N GLU A 33 -5.96 29.81 -12.84
CA GLU A 33 -5.81 28.59 -13.63
C GLU A 33 -6.76 27.55 -13.04
N LYS A 34 -7.73 27.12 -13.85
CA LYS A 34 -8.77 26.17 -13.42
C LYS A 34 -8.08 24.93 -12.95
N GLU A 35 -8.26 24.57 -11.67
CA GLU A 35 -7.60 23.42 -11.07
C GLU A 35 -7.89 22.18 -11.92
N LYS A 36 -6.81 21.56 -12.43
CA LYS A 36 -6.92 20.42 -13.34
C LYS A 36 -7.52 19.23 -12.60
N THR A 37 -8.65 18.74 -13.06
CA THR A 37 -9.27 17.53 -12.51
C THR A 37 -8.65 16.29 -13.13
N TYR A 38 -8.43 15.24 -12.32
CA TYR A 38 -7.82 13.99 -12.74
C TYR A 38 -8.83 12.84 -12.53
N ASP A 39 -8.96 11.97 -13.52
CA ASP A 39 -9.78 10.77 -13.38
C ASP A 39 -9.02 9.71 -12.57
N MET A 40 -9.45 9.54 -11.32
CA MET A 40 -8.88 8.56 -10.40
C MET A 40 -9.68 7.25 -10.37
N SER A 41 -10.65 7.07 -11.25
CA SER A 41 -11.51 5.89 -11.37
C SER A 41 -10.99 4.88 -12.40
N GLY A 42 -11.80 3.89 -12.74
CA GLY A 42 -11.54 2.94 -13.80
C GLY A 42 -10.42 1.94 -13.50
N PHE A 43 -9.77 1.48 -14.56
CA PHE A 43 -8.66 0.53 -14.47
C PHE A 43 -7.52 1.09 -13.59
N ALA A 44 -6.96 0.25 -12.71
CA ALA A 44 -5.89 0.67 -11.80
C ALA A 44 -4.56 0.77 -12.57
N LYS A 45 -4.13 2.01 -12.82
CA LYS A 45 -2.80 2.34 -13.33
C LYS A 45 -1.97 2.81 -12.16
N GLY A 46 -1.11 1.94 -11.64
CA GLY A 46 -0.40 2.15 -10.39
C GLY A 46 1.10 2.34 -10.55
N ALA A 47 1.70 2.91 -9.51
CA ALA A 47 3.14 2.96 -9.31
C ALA A 47 3.48 2.56 -7.87
N ASP A 48 4.57 1.81 -7.69
CA ASP A 48 5.16 1.58 -6.37
C ASP A 48 6.14 2.72 -6.07
N VAL A 49 5.87 3.45 -5.00
CA VAL A 49 6.70 4.58 -4.56
C VAL A 49 7.26 4.36 -3.16
N SER A 50 7.48 3.11 -2.80
CA SER A 50 7.90 2.73 -1.44
C SER A 50 9.21 3.37 -1.00
N TRP A 51 10.12 3.70 -1.93
CA TRP A 51 11.39 4.37 -1.64
C TRP A 51 11.33 5.89 -1.65
N LEU A 52 10.20 6.48 -1.97
CA LEU A 52 10.10 7.91 -2.23
C LEU A 52 10.65 8.79 -1.09
N THR A 53 10.28 8.48 0.15
CA THR A 53 10.71 9.26 1.32
C THR A 53 12.21 9.17 1.59
N GLU A 54 12.82 8.00 1.36
CA GLU A 54 14.26 7.78 1.42
C GLU A 54 14.98 8.59 0.33
N MET A 55 14.53 8.49 -0.93
CA MET A 55 15.06 9.27 -2.04
C MET A 55 14.97 10.79 -1.78
N GLU A 56 13.84 11.27 -1.26
CA GLU A 56 13.66 12.68 -0.90
C GLU A 56 14.61 13.11 0.22
N LYS A 57 14.83 12.26 1.22
CA LYS A 57 15.80 12.48 2.30
C LYS A 57 17.22 12.61 1.77
N ASP A 58 17.56 11.81 0.75
CA ASP A 58 18.86 11.85 0.08
C ASP A 58 19.00 13.00 -0.92
N GLY A 59 17.98 13.86 -1.02
CA GLY A 59 18.00 15.06 -1.86
C GLY A 59 17.64 14.82 -3.32
N VAL A 60 17.12 13.64 -3.68
CA VAL A 60 16.60 13.36 -5.04
C VAL A 60 15.42 14.27 -5.34
N LYS A 61 15.45 14.89 -6.52
CA LYS A 61 14.38 15.77 -7.01
C LYS A 61 13.79 15.21 -8.29
N PHE A 62 12.48 15.35 -8.41
CA PHE A 62 11.73 14.97 -9.59
C PHE A 62 11.33 16.24 -10.37
N TYR A 63 11.29 16.15 -11.70
CA TYR A 63 11.05 17.29 -12.56
C TYR A 63 9.95 16.99 -13.56
N ASN A 64 9.09 17.97 -13.81
CA ASN A 64 8.11 17.85 -14.87
C ASN A 64 8.76 18.10 -16.25
N GLN A 65 7.98 17.96 -17.33
CA GLN A 65 8.44 18.13 -18.71
C GLN A 65 9.04 19.51 -19.01
N ASN A 66 8.72 20.53 -18.20
CA ASN A 66 9.23 21.88 -18.31
C ASN A 66 10.50 22.12 -17.45
N GLY A 67 11.08 21.08 -16.87
CA GLY A 67 12.25 21.18 -15.99
C GLY A 67 11.99 21.80 -14.62
N LYS A 68 10.71 21.94 -14.21
CA LYS A 68 10.33 22.45 -12.88
C LYS A 68 10.32 21.31 -11.87
N ALA A 69 11.03 21.50 -10.76
CA ALA A 69 10.99 20.57 -9.64
C ALA A 69 9.55 20.42 -9.11
N THR A 70 9.09 19.20 -9.01
CA THR A 70 7.70 18.87 -8.66
C THR A 70 7.67 17.62 -7.79
N GLU A 71 6.72 17.53 -6.89
CA GLU A 71 6.52 16.36 -6.03
C GLU A 71 6.20 15.12 -6.87
N CYS A 72 6.84 13.98 -6.56
CA CYS A 72 6.80 12.76 -7.37
C CYS A 72 5.38 12.23 -7.60
N MET A 73 4.58 12.09 -6.54
CA MET A 73 3.23 11.54 -6.68
C MET A 73 2.33 12.50 -7.50
N LYS A 74 2.57 13.82 -7.41
CA LYS A 74 1.87 14.81 -8.24
C LYS A 74 2.20 14.60 -9.71
N LEU A 75 3.48 14.39 -10.06
CA LEU A 75 3.89 14.07 -11.42
C LEU A 75 3.23 12.79 -11.93
N LEU A 76 3.26 11.71 -11.12
CA LEU A 76 2.61 10.46 -11.48
C LEU A 76 1.12 10.64 -11.77
N ARG A 77 0.42 11.46 -10.97
CA ARG A 77 -0.99 11.80 -11.22
C ARG A 77 -1.17 12.57 -12.53
N GLU A 78 -0.29 13.52 -12.82
CA GLU A 78 -0.32 14.30 -14.05
C GLU A 78 -0.13 13.42 -15.30
N GLU A 79 0.65 12.33 -15.17
CA GLU A 79 0.88 11.32 -16.21
C GLU A 79 -0.22 10.22 -16.24
N GLY A 80 -1.27 10.37 -15.44
CA GLY A 80 -2.45 9.47 -15.48
C GLY A 80 -2.39 8.27 -14.56
N THR A 81 -1.42 8.19 -13.65
CA THR A 81 -1.43 7.23 -12.54
C THR A 81 -2.58 7.55 -11.59
N ASN A 82 -3.33 6.53 -11.15
CA ASN A 82 -4.48 6.67 -10.28
C ASN A 82 -4.45 5.77 -9.03
N SER A 83 -3.39 5.01 -8.86
CA SER A 83 -3.19 4.10 -7.74
C SER A 83 -1.73 4.10 -7.29
N ILE A 84 -1.49 3.98 -5.99
CA ILE A 84 -0.15 3.89 -5.40
C ILE A 84 -0.04 2.60 -4.61
N ARG A 85 1.06 1.86 -4.82
CA ARG A 85 1.46 0.71 -4.01
C ARG A 85 2.52 1.14 -3.01
N LEU A 86 2.38 0.68 -1.76
CA LEU A 86 3.30 0.96 -0.67
C LEU A 86 3.64 -0.34 0.05
N ARG A 87 4.92 -0.69 0.02
CA ARG A 87 5.51 -1.84 0.72
C ARG A 87 5.60 -1.56 2.21
N VAL A 88 5.34 -2.59 3.02
CA VAL A 88 5.43 -2.57 4.48
C VAL A 88 6.41 -3.64 4.96
N TRP A 89 7.42 -3.22 5.71
CA TRP A 89 8.33 -4.07 6.46
C TRP A 89 8.01 -4.03 7.96
N VAL A 90 8.45 -5.02 8.73
CA VAL A 90 8.13 -5.13 10.16
C VAL A 90 8.99 -4.16 10.98
N ASN A 91 10.30 -4.36 11.01
CA ASN A 91 11.27 -3.49 11.69
C ASN A 91 12.46 -3.21 10.76
N PRO A 92 12.28 -2.41 9.70
CA PRO A 92 13.36 -2.14 8.76
C PRO A 92 14.47 -1.30 9.38
N GLU A 93 15.70 -1.58 8.99
CA GLU A 93 16.83 -0.69 9.27
C GLU A 93 16.55 0.70 8.67
N GLY A 94 16.84 1.75 9.44
CA GLY A 94 16.59 3.15 9.03
C GLY A 94 15.12 3.57 9.03
N GLY A 95 14.16 2.66 9.27
CA GLY A 95 12.72 2.96 9.36
C GLY A 95 11.98 3.10 8.04
N TRP A 96 12.69 3.08 6.89
CA TRP A 96 12.07 3.16 5.56
C TRP A 96 11.19 1.94 5.28
N CYS A 97 10.01 2.18 4.73
CA CYS A 97 8.96 1.17 4.56
C CYS A 97 8.43 0.57 5.88
N GLY A 98 8.83 1.09 7.04
CA GLY A 98 8.17 0.79 8.32
C GLY A 98 6.82 1.49 8.44
N LYS A 99 6.08 1.18 9.50
CA LYS A 99 4.72 1.67 9.74
C LYS A 99 4.57 3.18 9.55
N ASP A 100 5.40 3.98 10.23
CA ASP A 100 5.26 5.45 10.23
C ASP A 100 5.54 6.06 8.85
N ASP A 101 6.54 5.54 8.15
CA ASP A 101 6.90 5.94 6.79
C ASP A 101 5.79 5.61 5.78
N VAL A 102 5.19 4.44 5.91
CA VAL A 102 4.04 4.02 5.07
C VAL A 102 2.83 4.92 5.33
N ILE A 103 2.52 5.24 6.59
CA ILE A 103 1.43 6.15 6.96
C ILE A 103 1.63 7.53 6.33
N ALA A 104 2.85 8.08 6.39
CA ALA A 104 3.16 9.38 5.80
C ALA A 104 2.94 9.39 4.29
N LYS A 105 3.43 8.38 3.56
CA LYS A 105 3.24 8.23 2.11
C LYS A 105 1.78 7.98 1.72
N ALA A 106 1.08 7.11 2.45
CA ALA A 106 -0.32 6.80 2.19
C ALA A 106 -1.22 8.03 2.35
N TRP A 107 -0.97 8.84 3.40
CA TRP A 107 -1.69 10.08 3.61
C TRP A 107 -1.43 11.09 2.48
N ARG A 108 -0.17 11.26 2.05
CA ARG A 108 0.18 12.11 0.88
C ARG A 108 -0.54 11.66 -0.38
N ALA A 109 -0.50 10.36 -0.68
CA ALA A 109 -1.17 9.79 -1.85
C ALA A 109 -2.69 10.02 -1.81
N GLN A 110 -3.32 9.85 -0.66
CA GLN A 110 -4.75 10.11 -0.50
C GLN A 110 -5.12 11.58 -0.73
N GLN A 111 -4.31 12.55 -0.27
CA GLN A 111 -4.55 13.97 -0.52
C GLN A 111 -4.54 14.31 -2.03
N LEU A 112 -3.85 13.50 -2.83
CA LEU A 112 -3.84 13.60 -4.28
C LEU A 112 -4.93 12.76 -4.96
N GLY A 113 -5.79 12.07 -4.19
CA GLY A 113 -6.91 11.29 -4.68
C GLY A 113 -6.58 9.86 -5.11
N PHE A 114 -5.36 9.38 -4.91
CA PHE A 114 -4.96 8.03 -5.29
C PHE A 114 -5.71 6.95 -4.52
N ARG A 115 -5.99 5.83 -5.19
CA ARG A 115 -6.34 4.55 -4.57
C ARG A 115 -5.08 3.89 -4.06
N LEU A 116 -5.17 3.18 -2.95
CA LEU A 116 -4.01 2.60 -2.29
C LEU A 116 -4.03 1.07 -2.32
N MET A 117 -2.85 0.50 -2.58
CA MET A 117 -2.49 -0.88 -2.31
C MET A 117 -1.42 -0.89 -1.23
N ILE A 118 -1.68 -1.60 -0.13
CA ILE A 118 -0.71 -1.80 0.96
C ILE A 118 -0.15 -3.20 0.81
N ASP A 119 1.18 -3.32 0.74
CA ASP A 119 1.89 -4.56 0.44
C ASP A 119 2.73 -5.02 1.63
N PHE A 120 2.24 -6.01 2.37
CA PHE A 120 2.92 -6.59 3.51
C PHE A 120 3.92 -7.65 3.08
N HIS A 121 5.20 -7.42 3.36
CA HIS A 121 6.26 -8.42 3.14
C HIS A 121 6.41 -9.43 4.29
N TYR A 122 5.98 -9.07 5.50
CA TYR A 122 6.21 -9.84 6.74
C TYR A 122 7.68 -10.21 6.94
N SER A 123 8.55 -9.27 6.66
CA SER A 123 9.99 -9.34 6.76
C SER A 123 10.52 -7.96 7.20
N ASP A 124 11.76 -7.89 7.69
CA ASP A 124 12.43 -6.62 8.00
C ASP A 124 13.08 -5.98 6.75
N THR A 125 13.08 -6.70 5.64
CA THR A 125 13.67 -6.32 4.36
C THR A 125 12.88 -6.95 3.21
N TRP A 126 13.44 -6.95 2.00
CA TRP A 126 12.83 -7.58 0.83
C TRP A 126 12.43 -9.03 1.10
N ALA A 127 11.16 -9.35 0.79
CA ALA A 127 10.68 -10.70 0.59
C ALA A 127 10.50 -10.92 -0.92
N ASP A 128 11.08 -12.00 -1.43
CA ASP A 128 11.06 -12.38 -2.85
C ASP A 128 11.06 -13.92 -2.96
N PRO A 129 10.95 -14.50 -4.17
CA PRO A 129 10.87 -15.95 -4.33
C PRO A 129 12.05 -16.75 -3.78
N GLY A 130 13.19 -16.13 -3.54
CA GLY A 130 14.39 -16.72 -2.94
C GLY A 130 14.64 -16.32 -1.51
N ASN A 131 13.86 -15.38 -0.95
CA ASN A 131 14.13 -14.77 0.35
C ASN A 131 12.83 -14.41 1.09
N GLN A 132 12.34 -15.33 1.91
CA GLN A 132 11.13 -15.18 2.71
C GLN A 132 11.46 -15.28 4.20
N LYS A 133 12.40 -14.42 4.66
CA LYS A 133 12.95 -14.49 6.02
C LYS A 133 11.93 -14.05 7.06
N VAL A 134 11.87 -14.80 8.16
CA VAL A 134 11.14 -14.41 9.36
C VAL A 134 11.77 -13.12 9.95
N PRO A 135 10.97 -12.09 10.30
CA PRO A 135 11.47 -10.90 11.00
C PRO A 135 12.26 -11.26 12.26
N ALA A 136 13.27 -10.48 12.57
CA ALA A 136 14.10 -10.70 13.76
C ALA A 136 13.27 -10.77 15.07
N ALA A 137 12.25 -9.93 15.17
CA ALA A 137 11.35 -9.90 16.34
C ALA A 137 10.46 -11.14 16.48
N TRP A 138 10.32 -11.95 15.42
CA TRP A 138 9.47 -13.15 15.41
C TRP A 138 10.27 -14.45 15.42
N GLN A 139 11.58 -14.37 15.56
CA GLN A 139 12.44 -15.54 15.70
C GLN A 139 12.08 -16.35 16.95
N GLY A 140 12.05 -17.68 16.81
CA GLY A 140 11.68 -18.59 17.89
C GLY A 140 10.17 -18.70 18.19
N TYR A 141 9.30 -18.04 17.40
CA TYR A 141 7.86 -18.18 17.54
C TYR A 141 7.39 -19.59 17.13
N THR A 142 6.38 -20.10 17.82
CA THR A 142 5.59 -21.25 17.36
C THR A 142 4.70 -20.86 16.17
N ALA A 143 4.13 -21.83 15.46
CA ALA A 143 3.21 -21.55 14.36
C ALA A 143 2.02 -20.67 14.77
N GLU A 144 1.45 -20.91 15.96
CA GLU A 144 0.34 -20.09 16.46
C GLU A 144 0.78 -18.67 16.81
N GLN A 145 1.97 -18.49 17.39
CA GLN A 145 2.53 -17.17 17.64
C GLN A 145 2.87 -16.44 16.33
N MET A 146 3.36 -17.15 15.31
CA MET A 146 3.63 -16.60 13.99
C MET A 146 2.34 -16.12 13.31
N LYS A 147 1.30 -16.93 13.34
CA LYS A 147 -0.04 -16.58 12.85
C LYS A 147 -0.57 -15.34 13.55
N GLN A 148 -0.45 -15.26 14.89
CA GLN A 148 -0.87 -14.10 15.65
C GLN A 148 -0.05 -12.86 15.29
N ALA A 149 1.28 -12.99 15.10
CA ALA A 149 2.15 -11.87 14.71
C ALA A 149 1.79 -11.30 13.33
N VAL A 150 1.43 -12.16 12.36
CA VAL A 150 0.91 -11.72 11.06
C VAL A 150 -0.38 -10.90 11.23
N ALA A 151 -1.34 -11.41 12.02
CA ALA A 151 -2.60 -10.72 12.28
C ALA A 151 -2.36 -9.37 12.96
N ASP A 152 -1.56 -9.35 14.03
CA ASP A 152 -1.32 -8.16 14.85
C ASP A 152 -0.59 -7.08 14.05
N HIS A 153 0.46 -7.44 13.30
CA HIS A 153 1.19 -6.50 12.47
C HIS A 153 0.30 -5.89 11.38
N THR A 154 -0.49 -6.73 10.69
CA THR A 154 -1.43 -6.27 9.67
C THR A 154 -2.45 -5.31 10.26
N LYS A 155 -3.05 -5.68 11.39
CA LYS A 155 -4.05 -4.86 12.09
C LYS A 155 -3.45 -3.55 12.61
N ASP A 156 -2.26 -3.59 13.20
CA ASP A 156 -1.59 -2.40 13.74
C ASP A 156 -1.33 -1.36 12.64
N VAL A 157 -0.75 -1.76 11.52
CA VAL A 157 -0.47 -0.85 10.41
C VAL A 157 -1.77 -0.30 9.80
N LEU A 158 -2.73 -1.18 9.51
CA LEU A 158 -3.98 -0.76 8.87
C LEU A 158 -4.84 0.12 9.79
N THR A 159 -4.87 -0.14 11.10
CA THR A 159 -5.56 0.69 12.07
C THR A 159 -4.91 2.07 12.15
N ALA A 160 -3.58 2.13 12.21
CA ALA A 160 -2.85 3.40 12.22
C ALA A 160 -3.09 4.23 10.93
N LEU A 161 -3.18 3.59 9.76
CA LEU A 161 -3.60 4.25 8.52
C LEU A 161 -5.01 4.82 8.64
N LYS A 162 -5.96 4.05 9.16
CA LYS A 162 -7.36 4.46 9.34
C LYS A 162 -7.48 5.61 10.34
N ASP A 163 -6.76 5.55 11.46
CA ASP A 163 -6.74 6.59 12.49
C ASP A 163 -6.11 7.89 11.97
N ARG A 164 -5.15 7.79 11.04
CA ARG A 164 -4.60 8.94 10.32
C ARG A 164 -5.60 9.56 9.33
N GLY A 165 -6.74 8.91 9.10
CA GLY A 165 -7.78 9.34 8.15
C GLY A 165 -7.58 8.84 6.73
N VAL A 166 -6.73 7.83 6.53
CA VAL A 166 -6.58 7.15 5.22
C VAL A 166 -7.78 6.23 5.01
N THR A 167 -8.61 6.51 4.03
CA THR A 167 -9.85 5.77 3.74
C THR A 167 -9.87 5.07 2.38
N ASN A 168 -8.89 5.39 1.53
CA ASN A 168 -8.88 4.95 0.13
C ASN A 168 -8.03 3.71 -0.13
N VAL A 169 -7.85 2.85 0.88
CA VAL A 169 -7.23 1.53 0.74
C VAL A 169 -8.21 0.62 0.00
N LYS A 170 -7.83 0.22 -1.22
CA LYS A 170 -8.63 -0.65 -2.10
C LYS A 170 -8.14 -2.07 -2.11
N TRP A 171 -6.84 -2.24 -1.94
CA TRP A 171 -6.18 -3.54 -1.98
C TRP A 171 -5.17 -3.66 -0.85
N VAL A 172 -5.05 -4.87 -0.32
CA VAL A 172 -4.00 -5.23 0.63
C VAL A 172 -3.38 -6.54 0.17
N GLN A 173 -2.09 -6.51 -0.05
CA GLN A 173 -1.30 -7.68 -0.42
C GLN A 173 -0.79 -8.34 0.86
N VAL A 174 -1.08 -9.61 1.04
CA VAL A 174 -0.67 -10.44 2.17
C VAL A 174 0.45 -11.37 1.71
N GLY A 175 1.69 -10.99 2.00
CA GLY A 175 2.91 -11.59 1.47
C GLY A 175 3.30 -11.04 0.09
N ASN A 176 4.59 -11.03 -0.23
CA ASN A 176 5.13 -10.61 -1.53
C ASN A 176 5.84 -11.76 -2.21
N GLU A 177 5.47 -12.03 -3.49
CA GLU A 177 6.06 -13.04 -4.36
C GLU A 177 6.19 -14.42 -3.68
N THR A 178 5.09 -14.89 -3.12
CA THR A 178 4.99 -16.06 -2.24
C THR A 178 4.94 -17.39 -3.01
N ARG A 179 5.73 -17.58 -4.09
CA ARG A 179 5.75 -18.77 -4.94
C ARG A 179 5.84 -20.08 -4.14
N ASP A 180 6.71 -20.11 -3.13
CA ASP A 180 6.83 -21.24 -2.19
C ASP A 180 6.53 -20.75 -0.76
N GLY A 181 5.49 -19.93 -0.62
CA GLY A 181 5.02 -19.43 0.65
C GLY A 181 5.78 -18.23 1.19
N MET A 182 5.68 -18.00 2.50
CA MET A 182 6.30 -16.90 3.23
C MET A 182 6.78 -17.34 4.62
N LEU A 183 7.57 -16.49 5.29
CA LEU A 183 8.03 -16.75 6.67
C LEU A 183 8.74 -18.11 6.80
N TRP A 184 9.74 -18.33 5.93
CA TRP A 184 10.47 -19.58 5.90
C TRP A 184 11.27 -19.80 7.19
N ASN A 185 11.16 -21.01 7.72
CA ASN A 185 11.82 -21.44 8.95
C ASN A 185 12.49 -22.80 8.73
N SER A 186 13.57 -23.08 9.46
CA SER A 186 14.20 -24.41 9.46
C SER A 186 13.33 -25.47 10.15
N ASP A 187 12.50 -25.03 11.12
CA ASP A 187 11.51 -25.87 11.76
C ASP A 187 10.27 -26.03 10.87
N GLU A 188 10.05 -27.23 10.36
CA GLU A 188 8.90 -27.55 9.49
C GLU A 188 7.55 -27.41 10.21
N ALA A 189 7.53 -27.48 11.55
CA ALA A 189 6.31 -27.23 12.32
C ALA A 189 5.89 -25.76 12.30
N VAL A 190 6.82 -24.84 11.99
CA VAL A 190 6.60 -23.38 12.02
C VAL A 190 6.60 -22.76 10.63
N THR A 191 7.40 -23.31 9.70
CA THR A 191 7.58 -22.69 8.39
C THR A 191 6.28 -22.50 7.62
N GLY A 192 6.13 -21.33 6.97
CA GLY A 192 5.10 -21.10 5.94
C GLY A 192 5.60 -21.40 4.52
N GLN A 193 6.69 -22.16 4.37
CA GLN A 193 7.15 -22.65 3.07
C GLN A 193 6.18 -23.74 2.56
N VAL A 194 5.51 -23.50 1.44
CA VAL A 194 4.42 -24.35 0.93
C VAL A 194 4.88 -25.77 0.63
N SER A 195 6.07 -25.93 0.07
CA SER A 195 6.67 -27.25 -0.23
C SER A 195 6.93 -28.10 1.02
N LYS A 196 6.98 -27.48 2.21
CA LYS A 196 7.17 -28.14 3.50
C LYS A 196 5.91 -28.19 4.34
N ASN A 197 5.18 -27.08 4.43
CA ASN A 197 3.99 -26.97 5.28
C ASN A 197 2.97 -25.98 4.68
N ALA A 198 2.19 -26.46 3.72
CA ALA A 198 1.15 -25.66 3.08
C ALA A 198 0.03 -25.22 4.06
N ALA A 199 -0.21 -26.01 5.13
CA ALA A 199 -1.22 -25.67 6.13
C ALA A 199 -0.83 -24.40 6.92
N ASN A 200 0.44 -24.26 7.31
CA ASN A 200 0.93 -23.05 7.95
C ASN A 200 0.86 -21.84 7.01
N PHE A 201 1.23 -22.02 5.74
CA PHE A 201 1.09 -20.92 4.77
C PHE A 201 -0.36 -20.44 4.68
N ALA A 202 -1.32 -21.35 4.51
CA ALA A 202 -2.73 -21.01 4.48
C ALA A 202 -3.20 -20.31 5.77
N ALA A 203 -2.73 -20.80 6.94
CA ALA A 203 -3.06 -20.20 8.23
C ALA A 203 -2.52 -18.76 8.35
N TYR A 204 -1.30 -18.50 7.86
CA TYR A 204 -0.69 -17.16 7.88
C TYR A 204 -1.39 -16.21 6.91
N ILE A 205 -1.71 -16.68 5.69
CA ILE A 205 -2.53 -15.91 4.73
C ILE A 205 -3.89 -15.56 5.35
N ASN A 206 -4.57 -16.53 5.98
CA ASN A 206 -5.87 -16.31 6.60
C ASN A 206 -5.81 -15.30 7.74
N ALA A 207 -4.74 -15.32 8.54
CA ALA A 207 -4.53 -14.37 9.62
C ALA A 207 -4.43 -12.93 9.09
N GLY A 208 -3.64 -12.74 8.04
CA GLY A 208 -3.57 -11.44 7.34
C GLY A 208 -4.89 -11.05 6.68
N TYR A 209 -5.56 -11.99 6.00
CA TYR A 209 -6.86 -11.76 5.36
C TYR A 209 -7.91 -11.28 6.37
N ASP A 210 -8.06 -11.99 7.49
CA ASP A 210 -9.07 -11.68 8.51
C ASP A 210 -8.77 -10.31 9.16
N ALA A 211 -7.50 -10.00 9.44
CA ALA A 211 -7.08 -8.70 9.95
C ALA A 211 -7.40 -7.55 8.96
N VAL A 212 -7.19 -7.77 7.66
CA VAL A 212 -7.58 -6.79 6.63
C VAL A 212 -9.09 -6.55 6.65
N LYS A 213 -9.89 -7.63 6.68
CA LYS A 213 -11.35 -7.51 6.66
C LYS A 213 -11.92 -6.87 7.92
N GLU A 214 -11.25 -7.01 9.06
CA GLU A 214 -11.62 -6.33 10.30
C GLU A 214 -11.46 -4.81 10.18
N VAL A 215 -10.35 -4.33 9.63
CA VAL A 215 -10.04 -2.89 9.58
C VAL A 215 -10.63 -2.20 8.34
N TYR A 216 -10.46 -2.82 7.15
CA TYR A 216 -10.95 -2.34 5.87
C TYR A 216 -11.82 -3.41 5.17
N PRO A 217 -13.07 -3.62 5.60
CA PRO A 217 -13.89 -4.74 5.13
C PRO A 217 -14.16 -4.72 3.61
N LYS A 218 -14.03 -3.58 2.96
CA LYS A 218 -14.22 -3.43 1.50
C LYS A 218 -12.92 -3.59 0.69
N ALA A 219 -11.76 -3.58 1.34
CA ALA A 219 -10.50 -3.80 0.65
C ALA A 219 -10.41 -5.26 0.14
N LYS A 220 -9.86 -5.42 -1.07
CA LYS A 220 -9.58 -6.72 -1.65
C LYS A 220 -8.24 -7.23 -1.18
N VAL A 221 -8.21 -8.48 -0.74
CA VAL A 221 -6.97 -9.13 -0.31
C VAL A 221 -6.33 -9.87 -1.47
N ILE A 222 -5.06 -9.59 -1.69
CA ILE A 222 -4.25 -10.15 -2.78
C ILE A 222 -3.28 -11.17 -2.20
N VAL A 223 -3.23 -12.36 -2.81
CA VAL A 223 -2.07 -13.27 -2.72
C VAL A 223 -1.23 -13.06 -3.97
N HIS A 224 0.05 -12.77 -3.78
CA HIS A 224 0.95 -12.32 -4.84
C HIS A 224 2.04 -13.35 -5.14
N VAL A 225 2.21 -13.65 -6.42
CA VAL A 225 3.17 -14.63 -6.93
C VAL A 225 4.00 -14.02 -8.06
N ASP A 226 5.24 -14.42 -8.19
CA ASP A 226 6.09 -14.08 -9.34
C ASP A 226 5.82 -14.99 -10.55
N LYS A 227 6.46 -14.70 -11.70
CA LYS A 227 6.34 -15.46 -12.95
C LYS A 227 4.90 -15.73 -13.38
N GLY A 228 4.14 -14.67 -13.61
CA GLY A 228 2.75 -14.77 -14.07
C GLY A 228 2.53 -15.63 -15.32
N GLN A 229 3.57 -15.91 -16.11
CA GLN A 229 3.54 -16.78 -17.28
C GLN A 229 3.63 -18.28 -16.94
N ASP A 230 3.96 -18.67 -15.70
CA ASP A 230 4.12 -20.07 -15.27
C ASP A 230 2.82 -20.65 -14.70
N LEU A 231 1.93 -21.14 -15.56
CA LEU A 231 0.66 -21.74 -15.15
C LEU A 231 0.85 -22.90 -14.16
N GLY A 232 1.87 -23.74 -14.35
CA GLY A 232 2.11 -24.91 -13.49
C GLY A 232 2.42 -24.50 -12.05
N GLY A 233 3.34 -23.53 -11.88
CA GLY A 233 3.67 -22.99 -10.56
C GLY A 233 2.51 -22.26 -9.89
N LEU A 234 1.75 -21.49 -10.68
CA LEU A 234 0.54 -20.80 -10.18
C LEU A 234 -0.53 -21.80 -9.71
N THR A 235 -0.87 -22.77 -10.55
CA THR A 235 -1.87 -23.81 -10.20
C THR A 235 -1.43 -24.57 -8.95
N TRP A 236 -0.16 -25.00 -8.90
CA TRP A 236 0.37 -25.71 -7.73
C TRP A 236 0.19 -24.91 -6.43
N LEU A 237 0.53 -23.62 -6.41
CA LEU A 237 0.40 -22.79 -5.22
C LEU A 237 -1.07 -22.59 -4.81
N TYR A 238 -1.91 -22.19 -5.77
CA TYR A 238 -3.31 -21.88 -5.45
C TYR A 238 -4.12 -23.11 -5.10
N ASP A 239 -3.82 -24.29 -5.68
CA ASP A 239 -4.40 -25.57 -5.25
C ASP A 239 -3.98 -25.91 -3.82
N LYS A 240 -2.69 -25.77 -3.47
CA LYS A 240 -2.23 -25.96 -2.10
C LYS A 240 -2.89 -25.03 -1.11
N LEU A 241 -3.04 -23.75 -1.48
CA LEU A 241 -3.72 -22.76 -0.64
C LEU A 241 -5.20 -23.11 -0.46
N LYS A 242 -5.91 -23.47 -1.54
CA LYS A 242 -7.31 -23.89 -1.53
C LYS A 242 -7.54 -25.16 -0.71
N ASP A 243 -6.71 -26.19 -0.91
CA ASP A 243 -6.81 -27.47 -0.22
C ASP A 243 -6.63 -27.33 1.30
N ASN A 244 -5.93 -26.27 1.74
CA ASN A 244 -5.72 -25.95 3.15
C ASN A 244 -6.63 -24.81 3.66
N GLY A 245 -7.70 -24.48 2.94
CA GLY A 245 -8.70 -23.49 3.34
C GLY A 245 -8.22 -22.06 3.34
N GLY A 246 -7.26 -21.74 2.48
CA GLY A 246 -6.76 -20.38 2.28
C GLY A 246 -7.81 -19.43 1.70
N LYS A 247 -7.70 -18.16 2.04
CA LYS A 247 -8.64 -17.09 1.66
C LYS A 247 -7.91 -16.01 0.86
N TRP A 248 -8.48 -15.59 -0.25
CA TRP A 248 -8.04 -14.42 -1.01
C TRP A 248 -9.19 -13.87 -1.84
N ASP A 249 -9.08 -12.62 -2.30
CA ASP A 249 -10.04 -11.99 -3.21
C ASP A 249 -9.48 -11.81 -4.63
N VAL A 250 -8.16 -11.70 -4.76
CA VAL A 250 -7.46 -11.36 -6.00
C VAL A 250 -6.15 -12.13 -6.10
N ILE A 251 -5.85 -12.64 -7.29
CA ILE A 251 -4.54 -13.18 -7.66
C ILE A 251 -3.66 -12.03 -8.13
N GLY A 252 -2.53 -11.81 -7.46
CA GLY A 252 -1.50 -10.85 -7.87
C GLY A 252 -0.36 -11.56 -8.58
N LEU A 253 0.12 -11.00 -9.68
CA LEU A 253 1.20 -11.59 -10.46
C LEU A 253 2.29 -10.56 -10.77
N SER A 254 3.55 -10.91 -10.50
CA SER A 254 4.70 -10.20 -11.10
C SER A 254 4.99 -10.78 -12.48
N LEU A 255 5.32 -9.90 -13.41
CA LEU A 255 5.73 -10.26 -14.76
C LEU A 255 6.96 -9.44 -15.14
N TYR A 256 8.07 -10.12 -15.43
CA TYR A 256 9.33 -9.53 -15.87
C TYR A 256 9.70 -10.08 -17.24
N PRO A 257 9.10 -9.56 -18.33
CA PRO A 257 9.45 -10.00 -19.67
C PRO A 257 10.83 -9.48 -20.07
N GLU A 258 11.56 -10.31 -20.81
CA GLU A 258 12.79 -9.92 -21.47
C GLU A 258 12.50 -9.34 -22.87
N ASP A 259 13.46 -8.61 -23.45
CA ASP A 259 13.27 -7.79 -24.66
C ASP A 259 12.55 -8.50 -25.83
N ASP A 260 12.89 -9.75 -26.09
CA ASP A 260 12.38 -10.51 -27.24
C ASP A 260 11.10 -11.32 -26.93
N ASN A 261 10.66 -11.41 -25.67
CA ASN A 261 9.58 -12.29 -25.27
C ASN A 261 8.41 -11.61 -24.56
N TRP A 262 8.43 -10.27 -24.44
CA TRP A 262 7.45 -9.54 -23.65
C TRP A 262 6.00 -9.83 -24.06
N GLN A 263 5.75 -9.98 -25.38
CA GLN A 263 4.41 -10.25 -25.89
C GLN A 263 3.94 -11.65 -25.48
N SER A 264 4.74 -12.69 -25.71
CA SER A 264 4.39 -14.07 -25.35
C SER A 264 4.22 -14.24 -23.84
N TYR A 265 5.03 -13.54 -23.03
CA TYR A 265 4.88 -13.53 -21.57
C TYR A 265 3.59 -12.86 -21.13
N ALA A 266 3.22 -11.71 -21.74
CA ALA A 266 2.01 -11.00 -21.43
C ALA A 266 0.76 -11.83 -21.85
N GLU A 267 0.77 -12.45 -23.02
CA GLU A 267 -0.30 -13.33 -23.53
C GLU A 267 -0.47 -14.57 -22.62
N SER A 268 0.65 -15.20 -22.23
CA SER A 268 0.64 -16.34 -21.31
C SER A 268 0.08 -15.94 -19.94
N CYS A 269 0.52 -14.80 -19.40
CA CYS A 269 0.02 -14.28 -18.11
C CYS A 269 -1.49 -14.02 -18.18
N LEU A 270 -1.99 -13.39 -19.25
CA LEU A 270 -3.43 -13.17 -19.47
C LEU A 270 -4.22 -14.48 -19.53
N SER A 271 -3.72 -15.45 -20.31
CA SER A 271 -4.32 -16.79 -20.42
C SER A 271 -4.38 -17.50 -19.06
N ASN A 272 -3.31 -17.40 -18.27
CA ASN A 272 -3.23 -18.01 -16.95
C ASN A 272 -4.23 -17.37 -15.97
N ILE A 273 -4.37 -16.03 -15.99
CA ILE A 273 -5.39 -15.33 -15.19
C ILE A 273 -6.79 -15.84 -15.55
N GLN A 274 -7.09 -15.98 -16.85
CA GLN A 274 -8.39 -16.50 -17.31
C GLN A 274 -8.64 -17.95 -16.89
N THR A 275 -7.60 -18.77 -16.82
CA THR A 275 -7.69 -20.18 -16.39
C THR A 275 -7.90 -20.32 -14.89
N LEU A 276 -7.32 -19.43 -14.08
CA LEU A 276 -7.37 -19.46 -12.62
C LEU A 276 -8.58 -18.71 -12.02
N SER A 277 -9.31 -17.94 -12.83
CA SER A 277 -10.50 -17.18 -12.43
C SER A 277 -11.77 -18.00 -12.56
#